data_71c38cc618adc5c4cf903fcbcd3177cb
#
_entry.id   71c38cc618adc5c4cf903fcbcd3177cb
#
_cell.length_a   1.000
_cell.length_b   1.000
_cell.length_c   1.000
_cell.angle_alpha   90.00
_cell.angle_beta   90.00
_cell.angle_gamma   90.00
#
_symmetry.space_group_name_H-M   'P 1'
#
loop_
_entity.id
_entity.type
_entity.pdbx_description
1 polymer ?
#
loop_
_entity_poly.entity_id
_entity_poly.type
_entity_poly.pdbx_seq_one_letter_code
_entity_poly.pdbx_strand_id
1 'polypeptide(L)'
;INPSKTLTEDNIKIHGITNEYLIDKPLFDEIVDDFLAFIEDSSIIAHNASFDIGFLNFELEKLSKPKIAKERVIDTIKIARQRFPGQQVSLDALIKKLKINTLINRDQHGALKDAKLLTDIYLELQGINQIGLELSEKKSEKITLASEPNYSSVVLTKEETEAHKEFIKSKIP
;
A
#
# COMPACT_ATOMS: atom_id res chain seq x y z
N ILE A 1 -24.98 -8.52 7.73
CA ILE A 1 -25.51 -9.39 8.80
C ILE A 1 -26.46 -8.62 9.70
N ASN A 2 -27.39 -9.34 10.31
CA ASN A 2 -28.27 -8.80 11.34
C ASN A 2 -27.50 -8.75 12.68
N PRO A 3 -27.35 -7.58 13.34
CA PRO A 3 -26.61 -7.46 14.59
C PRO A 3 -27.40 -7.92 15.82
N SER A 4 -28.64 -8.43 15.66
CA SER A 4 -29.57 -8.77 16.74
C SER A 4 -29.89 -7.60 17.71
N LYS A 5 -29.67 -6.37 17.25
CA LYS A 5 -29.91 -5.13 17.98
C LYS A 5 -30.59 -4.10 17.09
N THR A 6 -31.51 -3.32 17.66
CA THR A 6 -32.09 -2.19 16.96
C THR A 6 -31.05 -1.09 16.77
N LEU A 7 -30.88 -0.63 15.55
CA LEU A 7 -30.01 0.49 15.22
C LEU A 7 -30.65 1.81 15.65
N THR A 8 -29.83 2.72 16.18
CA THR A 8 -30.28 4.09 16.48
C THR A 8 -30.40 4.91 15.20
N GLU A 9 -31.19 5.98 15.22
CA GLU A 9 -31.33 6.90 14.08
C GLU A 9 -29.97 7.48 13.63
N ASP A 10 -29.06 7.76 14.56
CA ASP A 10 -27.76 8.29 14.25
C ASP A 10 -26.89 7.28 13.48
N ASN A 11 -26.97 6.00 13.83
CA ASN A 11 -26.29 4.94 13.08
C ASN A 11 -26.85 4.85 11.66
N ILE A 12 -28.19 4.87 11.53
CA ILE A 12 -28.86 4.81 10.22
C ILE A 12 -28.45 6.00 9.34
N LYS A 13 -28.33 7.21 9.90
CA LYS A 13 -27.87 8.41 9.15
C LYS A 13 -26.44 8.26 8.62
N ILE A 14 -25.56 7.56 9.36
CA ILE A 14 -24.14 7.39 8.99
C ILE A 14 -23.98 6.42 7.81
N HIS A 15 -24.62 5.26 7.85
CA HIS A 15 -24.38 4.17 6.87
C HIS A 15 -25.59 3.85 5.98
N GLY A 16 -26.75 4.46 6.23
CA GLY A 16 -27.96 4.30 5.40
C GLY A 16 -28.67 2.95 5.53
N ILE A 17 -28.24 2.08 6.46
CA ILE A 17 -28.84 0.75 6.67
C ILE A 17 -29.94 0.89 7.70
N THR A 18 -31.17 0.53 7.33
CA THR A 18 -32.35 0.61 8.24
C THR A 18 -32.57 -0.70 8.98
N ASN A 19 -33.35 -0.64 10.08
CA ASN A 19 -33.70 -1.83 10.83
C ASN A 19 -34.52 -2.82 10.00
N GLU A 20 -35.41 -2.32 9.15
CA GLU A 20 -36.26 -3.12 8.24
C GLU A 20 -35.36 -3.91 7.24
N TYR A 21 -34.32 -3.26 6.71
CA TYR A 21 -33.39 -3.91 5.79
C TYR A 21 -32.64 -5.07 6.45
N LEU A 22 -32.44 -5.02 7.78
CA LEU A 22 -31.67 -6.02 8.52
C LEU A 22 -32.49 -7.24 8.96
N ILE A 23 -33.83 -7.16 8.96
CA ILE A 23 -34.70 -8.24 9.45
C ILE A 23 -34.40 -9.58 8.75
N ASP A 24 -34.28 -9.54 7.43
CA ASP A 24 -34.07 -10.75 6.59
C ASP A 24 -32.56 -11.06 6.37
N LYS A 25 -31.66 -10.43 7.10
CA LYS A 25 -30.24 -10.72 6.95
C LYS A 25 -29.79 -11.80 7.92
N PRO A 26 -28.84 -12.67 7.52
CA PRO A 26 -28.33 -13.72 8.39
C PRO A 26 -27.66 -13.15 9.65
N LEU A 27 -27.72 -13.89 10.72
CA LEU A 27 -26.95 -13.64 11.93
C LEU A 27 -25.46 -14.00 11.70
N PHE A 28 -24.58 -13.58 12.61
CA PHE A 28 -23.16 -13.88 12.49
C PHE A 28 -22.88 -15.38 12.66
N ASP A 29 -23.59 -16.07 13.53
CA ASP A 29 -23.46 -17.51 13.75
C ASP A 29 -23.84 -18.34 12.51
N GLU A 30 -24.75 -17.85 11.68
CA GLU A 30 -25.15 -18.53 10.44
C GLU A 30 -24.08 -18.45 9.34
N ILE A 31 -23.21 -17.43 9.37
CA ILE A 31 -22.22 -17.18 8.32
C ILE A 31 -20.78 -17.37 8.75
N VAL A 32 -20.53 -17.59 10.04
CA VAL A 32 -19.16 -17.59 10.61
C VAL A 32 -18.28 -18.67 9.99
N ASP A 33 -18.81 -19.85 9.68
CA ASP A 33 -18.03 -20.94 9.11
C ASP A 33 -17.65 -20.65 7.66
N ASP A 34 -18.55 -20.08 6.87
CA ASP A 34 -18.26 -19.62 5.51
C ASP A 34 -17.24 -18.47 5.52
N PHE A 35 -17.36 -17.57 6.49
CA PHE A 35 -16.40 -16.48 6.68
C PHE A 35 -15.00 -17.02 7.01
N LEU A 36 -14.89 -17.95 7.94
CA LEU A 36 -13.61 -18.57 8.32
C LEU A 36 -13.01 -19.37 7.16
N ALA A 37 -13.84 -20.12 6.40
CA ALA A 37 -13.42 -20.82 5.20
C ALA A 37 -12.94 -19.85 4.10
N PHE A 38 -13.56 -18.67 3.96
CA PHE A 38 -13.15 -17.64 3.00
C PHE A 38 -11.80 -17.02 3.33
N ILE A 39 -11.55 -16.70 4.60
CA ILE A 39 -10.30 -16.04 5.00
C ILE A 39 -9.14 -17.03 5.16
N GLU A 40 -9.41 -18.32 5.35
CA GLU A 40 -8.41 -19.37 5.60
C GLU A 40 -7.22 -18.87 6.46
N ASP A 41 -6.01 -19.05 5.96
CA ASP A 41 -4.77 -18.55 6.58
C ASP A 41 -4.29 -17.19 6.01
N SER A 42 -5.11 -16.52 5.22
CA SER A 42 -4.76 -15.24 4.59
C SER A 42 -4.53 -14.14 5.60
N SER A 43 -3.66 -13.19 5.27
CA SER A 43 -3.51 -11.96 6.04
C SER A 43 -4.73 -11.07 5.89
N ILE A 44 -5.17 -10.46 6.99
CA ILE A 44 -6.31 -9.54 7.02
C ILE A 44 -5.79 -8.12 7.09
N ILE A 45 -6.18 -7.30 6.12
CA ILE A 45 -5.79 -5.90 6.04
C ILE A 45 -6.95 -5.04 6.51
N ALA A 46 -6.71 -4.17 7.48
CA ALA A 46 -7.71 -3.23 7.96
C ALA A 46 -7.09 -1.85 8.27
N HIS A 47 -7.94 -0.83 8.34
CA HIS A 47 -7.55 0.53 8.69
C HIS A 47 -7.98 0.84 10.11
N ASN A 48 -7.06 0.90 11.06
CA ASN A 48 -7.30 0.81 12.51
C ASN A 48 -7.72 -0.61 12.95
N ALA A 49 -6.95 -1.58 12.49
CA ALA A 49 -7.26 -3.00 12.60
C ALA A 49 -7.58 -3.48 14.03
N SER A 50 -7.05 -2.81 15.05
CA SER A 50 -7.34 -3.17 16.45
C SER A 50 -8.83 -3.07 16.79
N PHE A 51 -9.56 -2.15 16.16
CA PHE A 51 -10.99 -1.96 16.34
C PHE A 51 -11.75 -3.12 15.69
N ASP A 52 -11.57 -3.34 14.41
CA ASP A 52 -12.33 -4.35 13.65
C ASP A 52 -12.03 -5.78 14.14
N ILE A 53 -10.75 -6.09 14.34
CA ILE A 53 -10.32 -7.41 14.82
C ILE A 53 -10.76 -7.65 16.27
N GLY A 54 -10.81 -6.60 17.09
CA GLY A 54 -11.34 -6.68 18.45
C GLY A 54 -12.79 -7.13 18.47
N PHE A 55 -13.66 -6.51 17.66
CA PHE A 55 -15.06 -6.90 17.52
C PHE A 55 -15.22 -8.30 16.93
N LEU A 56 -14.48 -8.59 15.87
CA LEU A 56 -14.54 -9.89 15.21
C LEU A 56 -14.13 -11.03 16.16
N ASN A 57 -13.03 -10.85 16.87
CA ASN A 57 -12.57 -11.85 17.84
C ASN A 57 -13.54 -12.00 19.03
N PHE A 58 -14.23 -10.93 19.44
CA PHE A 58 -15.26 -11.01 20.47
C PHE A 58 -16.46 -11.84 20.00
N GLU A 59 -16.92 -11.65 18.76
CA GLU A 59 -18.01 -12.47 18.22
C GLU A 59 -17.59 -13.93 17.98
N LEU A 60 -16.36 -14.16 17.51
CA LEU A 60 -15.80 -15.52 17.36
C LEU A 60 -15.72 -16.25 18.72
N GLU A 61 -15.30 -15.56 19.78
CA GLU A 61 -15.21 -16.12 21.12
C GLU A 61 -16.57 -16.56 21.66
N LYS A 62 -17.62 -15.78 21.44
CA LYS A 62 -19.00 -16.13 21.82
C LYS A 62 -19.47 -17.43 21.18
N LEU A 63 -19.00 -17.69 19.95
CA LEU A 63 -19.35 -18.89 19.18
C LEU A 63 -18.35 -20.03 19.39
N SER A 64 -17.42 -19.90 20.34
CA SER A 64 -16.34 -20.87 20.58
C SER A 64 -15.51 -21.19 19.32
N LYS A 65 -15.35 -20.20 18.42
CA LYS A 65 -14.54 -20.30 17.21
C LYS A 65 -13.12 -19.77 17.46
N PRO A 66 -12.12 -20.20 16.69
CA PRO A 66 -10.75 -19.74 16.83
C PRO A 66 -10.64 -18.23 16.54
N LYS A 67 -9.91 -17.51 17.40
CA LYS A 67 -9.61 -16.09 17.20
C LYS A 67 -8.60 -15.88 16.08
N ILE A 68 -8.71 -14.75 15.40
CA ILE A 68 -7.73 -14.30 14.42
C ILE A 68 -6.47 -13.86 15.16
N ALA A 69 -5.34 -14.49 14.81
CA ALA A 69 -4.05 -14.18 15.41
C ALA A 69 -3.55 -12.79 14.96
N LYS A 70 -2.87 -12.06 15.85
CA LYS A 70 -2.35 -10.71 15.57
C LYS A 70 -1.34 -10.68 14.43
N GLU A 71 -0.60 -11.76 14.25
CA GLU A 71 0.42 -11.94 13.23
C GLU A 71 -0.16 -11.96 11.82
N ARG A 72 -1.44 -12.31 11.71
CA ARG A 72 -2.19 -12.29 10.45
C ARG A 72 -2.77 -10.92 10.10
N VAL A 73 -2.61 -9.92 10.97
CA VAL A 73 -3.31 -8.64 10.84
C VAL A 73 -2.35 -7.55 10.40
N ILE A 74 -2.65 -6.94 9.28
CA ILE A 74 -1.94 -5.80 8.72
C ILE A 74 -2.75 -4.53 8.98
N ASP A 75 -2.22 -3.62 9.79
CA ASP A 75 -2.85 -2.34 10.09
C ASP A 75 -2.26 -1.23 9.20
N THR A 76 -3.05 -0.75 8.25
CA THR A 76 -2.61 0.29 7.31
C THR A 76 -2.35 1.64 7.98
N ILE A 77 -2.94 1.94 9.15
CA ILE A 77 -2.59 3.14 9.93
C ILE A 77 -1.13 3.09 10.38
N LYS A 78 -0.65 1.93 10.83
CA LYS A 78 0.76 1.79 11.24
C LYS A 78 1.71 2.06 10.09
N ILE A 79 1.44 1.47 8.92
CA ILE A 79 2.23 1.69 7.69
C ILE A 79 2.18 3.17 7.27
N ALA A 80 0.97 3.75 7.26
CA ALA A 80 0.79 5.14 6.87
C ALA A 80 1.51 6.12 7.82
N ARG A 81 1.51 5.88 9.14
CA ARG A 81 2.24 6.69 10.12
C ARG A 81 3.76 6.63 9.94
N GLN A 82 4.29 5.49 9.54
CA GLN A 82 5.72 5.35 9.20
C GLN A 82 6.07 6.15 7.95
N ARG A 83 5.22 6.11 6.92
CA ARG A 83 5.45 6.83 5.66
C ARG A 83 5.18 8.34 5.77
N PHE A 84 4.24 8.75 6.62
CA PHE A 84 3.80 10.15 6.80
C PHE A 84 3.80 10.56 8.28
N PRO A 85 4.98 10.64 8.92
CA PRO A 85 5.06 10.97 10.33
C PRO A 85 4.44 12.35 10.63
N GLY A 86 3.69 12.45 11.73
CA GLY A 86 3.05 13.69 12.19
C GLY A 86 1.86 14.18 11.35
N GLN A 87 1.45 13.44 10.33
CA GLN A 87 0.34 13.81 9.44
C GLN A 87 -0.93 13.03 9.72
N GLN A 88 -2.07 13.55 9.26
CA GLN A 88 -3.32 12.81 9.30
C GLN A 88 -3.27 11.61 8.36
N VAL A 89 -3.70 10.45 8.86
CA VAL A 89 -3.69 9.17 8.16
C VAL A 89 -5.06 8.49 8.17
N SER A 90 -6.15 9.27 8.30
CA SER A 90 -7.49 8.73 8.05
C SER A 90 -7.64 8.27 6.61
N LEU A 91 -8.59 7.39 6.34
CA LEU A 91 -8.83 6.87 4.99
C LEU A 91 -8.98 8.00 3.97
N ASP A 92 -9.77 9.04 4.30
CA ASP A 92 -9.96 10.24 3.46
C ASP A 92 -8.68 11.05 3.24
N ALA A 93 -7.88 11.20 4.29
CA ALA A 93 -6.61 11.90 4.19
C ALA A 93 -5.63 11.15 3.28
N LEU A 94 -5.61 9.83 3.37
CA LEU A 94 -4.75 8.98 2.53
C LEU A 94 -5.19 8.98 1.07
N ILE A 95 -6.49 8.91 0.78
CA ILE A 95 -7.03 9.01 -0.59
C ILE A 95 -6.54 10.29 -1.26
N LYS A 96 -6.71 11.44 -0.58
CA LYS A 96 -6.27 12.74 -1.11
C LYS A 96 -4.76 12.81 -1.30
N LYS A 97 -4.00 12.31 -0.33
CA LYS A 97 -2.54 12.36 -0.31
C LYS A 97 -1.90 11.47 -1.36
N LEU A 98 -2.40 10.25 -1.52
CA LEU A 98 -1.93 9.27 -2.48
C LEU A 98 -2.53 9.48 -3.87
N LYS A 99 -3.41 10.50 -4.03
CA LYS A 99 -4.09 10.82 -5.30
C LYS A 99 -4.81 9.61 -5.89
N ILE A 100 -5.42 8.80 -5.03
CA ILE A 100 -6.17 7.63 -5.48
C ILE A 100 -7.35 8.11 -6.30
N ASN A 101 -7.43 7.61 -7.53
CA ASN A 101 -8.49 8.00 -8.46
C ASN A 101 -9.82 7.37 -8.02
N THR A 102 -10.62 8.13 -7.29
CA THR A 102 -11.92 7.69 -6.82
C THR A 102 -13.00 8.03 -7.85
N LEU A 103 -13.24 7.12 -8.80
CA LEU A 103 -14.48 7.14 -9.61
C LEU A 103 -15.70 6.76 -8.76
N ILE A 104 -15.47 6.41 -7.50
CA ILE A 104 -16.51 5.98 -6.56
C ILE A 104 -17.09 7.23 -5.90
N ASN A 105 -18.33 7.58 -6.26
CA ASN A 105 -19.07 8.64 -5.57
C ASN A 105 -19.24 8.28 -4.08
N ARG A 106 -18.73 9.13 -3.17
CA ARG A 106 -18.63 8.87 -1.73
C ARG A 106 -19.83 9.39 -0.93
N ASP A 107 -20.94 9.69 -1.60
CA ASP A 107 -22.11 10.25 -0.92
C ASP A 107 -22.71 9.33 0.16
N GLN A 108 -22.31 8.06 0.17
CA GLN A 108 -22.64 7.09 1.22
C GLN A 108 -21.46 6.19 1.55
N HIS A 109 -21.09 6.13 2.83
CA HIS A 109 -20.13 5.16 3.35
C HIS A 109 -20.71 3.75 3.23
N GLY A 110 -20.01 2.87 2.55
CA GLY A 110 -20.40 1.47 2.42
C GLY A 110 -19.19 0.55 2.58
N ALA A 111 -19.33 -0.47 3.40
CA ALA A 111 -18.21 -1.38 3.76
C ALA A 111 -17.46 -1.91 2.53
N LEU A 112 -18.14 -2.31 1.46
CA LEU A 112 -17.50 -2.79 0.24
C LEU A 112 -16.73 -1.69 -0.50
N LYS A 113 -17.26 -0.46 -0.51
CA LYS A 113 -16.58 0.69 -1.13
C LYS A 113 -15.30 1.03 -0.35
N ASP A 114 -15.40 1.08 0.97
CA ASP A 114 -14.28 1.38 1.85
C ASP A 114 -13.21 0.28 1.78
N ALA A 115 -13.60 -0.99 1.67
CA ALA A 115 -12.67 -2.10 1.47
C ALA A 115 -11.92 -2.01 0.13
N LYS A 116 -12.59 -1.63 -0.97
CA LYS A 116 -11.94 -1.40 -2.27
C LYS A 116 -10.95 -0.24 -2.21
N LEU A 117 -11.35 0.89 -1.62
CA LEU A 117 -10.46 2.03 -1.41
C LEU A 117 -9.26 1.69 -0.53
N LEU A 118 -9.48 0.87 0.50
CA LEU A 118 -8.40 0.39 1.36
C LEU A 118 -7.41 -0.48 0.58
N THR A 119 -7.87 -1.28 -0.37
CA THR A 119 -7.00 -2.07 -1.24
C THR A 119 -6.08 -1.16 -2.05
N ASP A 120 -6.62 -0.13 -2.70
CA ASP A 120 -5.84 0.82 -3.48
C ASP A 120 -4.84 1.58 -2.61
N ILE A 121 -5.27 2.02 -1.42
CA ILE A 121 -4.39 2.67 -0.43
C ILE A 121 -3.26 1.74 -0.01
N TYR A 122 -3.55 0.49 0.27
CA TYR A 122 -2.54 -0.47 0.70
C TYR A 122 -1.50 -0.72 -0.38
N LEU A 123 -1.91 -0.91 -1.63
CA LEU A 123 -1.01 -1.08 -2.77
C LEU A 123 -0.10 0.14 -2.96
N GLU A 124 -0.65 1.36 -2.83
CA GLU A 124 0.14 2.59 -2.89
C GLU A 124 1.08 2.75 -1.70
N LEU A 125 0.65 2.39 -0.49
CA LEU A 125 1.52 2.42 0.70
C LEU A 125 2.68 1.44 0.58
N GLN A 126 2.49 0.31 -0.07
CA GLN A 126 3.55 -0.68 -0.36
C GLN A 126 4.44 -0.27 -1.54
N GLY A 127 4.07 0.77 -2.29
CA GLY A 127 4.81 1.20 -3.47
C GLY A 127 4.67 0.28 -4.69
N ILE A 128 3.69 -0.63 -4.68
CA ILE A 128 3.50 -1.62 -5.75
C ILE A 128 3.05 -0.95 -7.06
N ASN A 129 2.33 0.17 -6.97
CA ASN A 129 1.90 0.95 -8.14
C ASN A 129 2.99 1.90 -8.67
N GLN A 130 4.09 2.08 -7.96
CA GLN A 130 5.27 2.64 -8.56
C GLN A 130 5.85 1.55 -9.46
N ILE A 131 5.70 1.70 -10.78
CA ILE A 131 6.51 0.98 -11.75
C ILE A 131 7.94 1.26 -11.32
N GLY A 132 8.52 0.31 -10.56
CA GLY A 132 9.85 0.46 -10.03
C GLY A 132 10.76 0.71 -11.21
N LEU A 133 11.43 1.85 -11.24
CA LEU A 133 12.71 1.91 -11.84
C LEU A 133 13.53 0.90 -11.01
N GLU A 134 13.46 -0.37 -11.37
CA GLU A 134 14.44 -1.36 -10.93
C GLU A 134 15.76 -0.88 -11.50
N LEU A 135 16.40 0.00 -10.75
CA LEU A 135 17.84 0.03 -10.75
C LEU A 135 18.25 -1.33 -10.17
N SER A 136 18.12 -2.37 -11.01
CA SER A 136 18.85 -3.60 -10.76
C SER A 136 20.28 -3.13 -10.59
N GLU A 137 20.78 -3.15 -9.35
CA GLU A 137 22.19 -3.32 -9.14
C GLU A 137 22.54 -4.62 -9.89
N LYS A 138 22.81 -4.49 -11.20
CA LYS A 138 23.64 -5.48 -11.87
C LYS A 138 24.85 -5.54 -10.98
N LYS A 139 24.93 -6.58 -10.12
CA LYS A 139 26.21 -7.00 -9.57
C LYS A 139 27.17 -6.85 -10.74
N SER A 140 28.05 -5.88 -10.63
CA SER A 140 29.10 -5.70 -11.60
C SER A 140 29.83 -7.03 -11.60
N GLU A 141 29.48 -7.90 -12.57
CA GLU A 141 30.37 -8.97 -12.94
C GLU A 141 31.67 -8.24 -13.19
N LYS A 142 32.69 -8.57 -12.39
CA LYS A 142 34.04 -8.14 -12.65
C LYS A 142 34.33 -8.57 -14.08
N ILE A 143 34.19 -7.61 -15.02
CA ILE A 143 34.72 -7.81 -16.36
C ILE A 143 36.21 -7.94 -16.14
N THR A 144 36.69 -9.16 -16.08
CA THR A 144 38.10 -9.46 -16.26
C THR A 144 38.39 -9.04 -17.69
N LEU A 145 38.96 -7.85 -17.84
CA LEU A 145 39.53 -7.41 -19.08
C LEU A 145 40.63 -8.42 -19.46
N ALA A 146 40.26 -9.42 -20.22
CA ALA A 146 41.20 -10.31 -20.87
C ALA A 146 41.81 -9.51 -22.03
N SER A 147 42.99 -8.99 -21.83
CA SER A 147 43.84 -8.19 -22.70
C SER A 147 43.63 -6.66 -22.57
N GLU A 148 44.71 -5.98 -22.25
CA GLU A 148 44.78 -4.53 -22.37
C GLU A 148 44.43 -4.13 -23.80
N PRO A 149 43.52 -3.14 -23.99
CA PRO A 149 43.24 -2.63 -25.32
C PRO A 149 44.54 -2.05 -25.84
N ASN A 150 44.96 -2.54 -27.01
CA ASN A 150 46.14 -2.07 -27.69
C ASN A 150 45.88 -0.65 -28.20
N TYR A 151 46.13 0.34 -27.35
CA TYR A 151 46.05 1.75 -27.76
C TYR A 151 47.22 1.96 -28.73
N SER A 152 46.92 2.08 -30.02
CA SER A 152 47.86 2.64 -30.99
C SER A 152 48.22 4.04 -30.48
N SER A 153 49.49 4.21 -30.00
CA SER A 153 49.96 5.53 -29.61
C SER A 153 49.90 6.46 -30.79
N VAL A 154 48.90 7.34 -30.79
CA VAL A 154 48.84 8.44 -31.77
C VAL A 154 49.98 9.36 -31.42
N VAL A 155 50.99 9.37 -32.28
CA VAL A 155 52.13 10.31 -32.15
C VAL A 155 51.64 11.64 -32.67
N LEU A 156 51.37 12.59 -31.78
CA LEU A 156 50.96 13.95 -32.10
C LEU A 156 52.07 14.63 -32.94
N THR A 157 51.71 15.29 -34.01
CA THR A 157 52.66 16.11 -34.76
C THR A 157 53.09 17.34 -33.93
N LYS A 158 54.22 17.93 -34.29
CA LYS A 158 54.68 19.14 -33.59
C LYS A 158 53.70 20.30 -33.70
N GLU A 159 53.03 20.43 -34.83
CA GLU A 159 52.01 21.44 -35.09
C GLU A 159 50.75 21.24 -34.17
N GLU A 160 50.28 20.02 -34.02
CA GLU A 160 49.17 19.71 -33.10
C GLU A 160 49.53 19.96 -31.62
N THR A 161 50.77 19.72 -31.25
CA THR A 161 51.24 19.95 -29.87
C THR A 161 51.35 21.46 -29.59
N GLU A 162 51.79 22.27 -30.56
CA GLU A 162 51.87 23.73 -30.42
C GLU A 162 50.46 24.36 -30.42
N ALA A 163 49.59 23.97 -31.31
CA ALA A 163 48.20 24.43 -31.35
C ALA A 163 47.49 24.12 -29.99
N HIS A 164 47.71 22.98 -29.43
CA HIS A 164 47.19 22.60 -28.13
C HIS A 164 47.70 23.49 -26.98
N LYS A 165 48.99 23.80 -26.99
CA LYS A 165 49.61 24.72 -26.02
C LYS A 165 49.07 26.15 -26.12
N GLU A 166 48.86 26.63 -27.31
CA GLU A 166 48.24 27.96 -27.53
C GLU A 166 46.79 28.01 -27.09
N PHE A 167 46.04 26.94 -27.36
CA PHE A 167 44.64 26.82 -26.92
C PHE A 167 44.56 26.85 -25.36
N ILE A 168 45.40 26.09 -24.69
CA ILE A 168 45.44 26.11 -23.21
C ILE A 168 45.76 27.49 -22.69
N LYS A 169 46.75 28.18 -23.24
CA LYS A 169 47.14 29.54 -22.81
C LYS A 169 46.02 30.59 -23.05
N SER A 170 45.17 30.38 -24.06
CA SER A 170 44.12 31.34 -24.40
C SER A 170 42.80 31.16 -23.66
N LYS A 171 42.55 29.95 -23.13
CA LYS A 171 41.25 29.56 -22.57
C LYS A 171 41.27 29.22 -21.08
N ILE A 172 42.44 29.03 -20.50
CA ILE A 172 42.57 28.73 -19.03
C ILE A 172 43.29 29.90 -18.39
N PRO A 173 42.60 30.74 -17.55
CA PRO A 173 43.19 31.84 -16.82
C PRO A 173 44.16 31.39 -15.72
#